data_280dddea00b87bf92765e4bf2d511cb6
#
_entry.id   280dddea00b87bf92765e4bf2d511cb6
#
_cell.length_a   1.000
_cell.length_b   1.000
_cell.length_c   1.000
_cell.angle_alpha   90.00
_cell.angle_beta   90.00
_cell.angle_gamma   90.00
#
_symmetry.space_group_name_H-M   'P 1'
#
loop_
_entity.id
_entity.type
_entity.pdbx_description
1 polymer ?
#
loop_
_entity_poly.entity_id
_entity_poly.type
_entity_poly.pdbx_seq_one_letter_code
_entity_poly.pdbx_strand_id
1 'polypeptide(L)'
;MTKTNINKDKIKFSNLHKSFFSELKDTSCDISDSNVIIYDNSKKNSDPACVELRVKGQLYEVYYWDGYSLADKFTIENYEIAILQFKKFSKKLARILSRY
;
A
#
# COMPACT_ATOMS: atom_id res chain seq x y z
N MET A 1 19.97 -9.16 -11.74
CA MET A 1 19.48 -8.25 -11.34
C MET A 1 19.29 -8.08 -9.96
N THR A 2 19.12 -7.15 -9.49
CA THR A 2 19.09 -7.00 -8.15
C THR A 2 17.81 -7.24 -7.57
N LYS A 3 17.77 -7.46 -6.32
CA LYS A 3 16.60 -7.60 -5.65
C LYS A 3 16.01 -6.34 -5.55
N THR A 4 14.76 -6.24 -5.43
CA THR A 4 14.10 -4.98 -5.30
C THR A 4 14.29 -4.47 -3.90
N ASN A 5 14.13 -3.19 -3.73
CA ASN A 5 14.19 -2.58 -2.42
C ASN A 5 12.99 -3.00 -1.59
N ILE A 6 11.89 -3.32 -2.24
CA ILE A 6 10.71 -3.80 -1.53
C ILE A 6 11.03 -5.08 -0.79
N ASN A 7 11.73 -5.98 -1.46
CA ASN A 7 12.07 -7.25 -0.83
C ASN A 7 12.97 -7.03 0.39
N LYS A 8 13.89 -6.09 0.31
CA LYS A 8 14.78 -5.82 1.42
C LYS A 8 14.04 -5.20 2.58
N ASP A 9 12.99 -4.48 2.33
CA ASP A 9 12.25 -3.75 3.34
C ASP A 9 10.97 -4.43 3.78
N LYS A 10 10.86 -5.73 3.60
CA LYS A 10 9.66 -6.46 4.00
C LYS A 10 9.23 -6.17 5.41
N ILE A 11 10.16 -6.18 6.34
CA ILE A 11 9.83 -5.96 7.73
C ILE A 11 9.33 -4.55 7.95
N LYS A 12 9.92 -3.60 7.24
CA LYS A 12 9.52 -2.21 7.35
C LYS A 12 8.07 -2.05 6.90
N PHE A 13 7.68 -2.68 5.80
CA PHE A 13 6.31 -2.58 5.31
C PHE A 13 5.34 -3.30 6.23
N SER A 14 5.76 -4.43 6.77
CA SER A 14 4.91 -5.15 7.69
C SER A 14 4.64 -4.32 8.94
N ASN A 15 5.67 -3.63 9.44
CA ASN A 15 5.52 -2.77 10.60
C ASN A 15 4.66 -1.56 10.30
N LEU A 16 4.74 -1.04 9.09
CA LEU A 16 3.91 0.08 8.67
C LEU A 16 2.44 -0.34 8.71
N HIS A 17 2.15 -1.53 8.21
CA HIS A 17 0.79 -2.03 8.21
C HIS A 17 0.29 -2.17 9.66
N LYS A 18 1.09 -2.74 10.52
CA LYS A 18 0.70 -2.90 11.90
C LYS A 18 0.47 -1.56 12.58
N SER A 19 1.33 -0.60 12.26
CA SER A 19 1.26 0.69 12.90
C SER A 19 0.03 1.48 12.48
N PHE A 20 -0.25 1.55 11.20
CA PHE A 20 -1.35 2.37 10.71
C PHE A 20 -2.71 1.68 10.80
N PHE A 21 -2.72 0.36 10.78
CA PHE A 21 -3.97 -0.38 10.72
C PHE A 21 -4.23 -1.25 11.95
N SER A 22 -3.58 -0.93 13.04
CA SER A 22 -3.65 -1.78 14.23
C SER A 22 -5.05 -1.94 14.79
N GLU A 23 -5.89 -0.94 14.59
CA GLU A 23 -7.23 -1.02 15.14
C GLU A 23 -8.25 -1.48 14.13
N LEU A 24 -7.80 -1.85 12.94
CA LEU A 24 -8.70 -2.30 11.90
C LEU A 24 -8.48 -3.79 11.72
N LYS A 25 -9.54 -4.55 11.86
CA LYS A 25 -9.41 -5.97 11.81
C LYS A 25 -9.36 -6.62 10.48
N ASP A 26 -9.99 -6.09 9.52
CA ASP A 26 -10.11 -6.77 8.26
C ASP A 26 -9.25 -6.17 7.16
N THR A 27 -7.99 -5.96 7.45
CA THR A 27 -7.05 -5.51 6.42
C THR A 27 -5.94 -6.52 6.27
N SER A 28 -5.36 -6.59 5.10
CA SER A 28 -4.28 -7.52 4.81
C SER A 28 -3.13 -6.79 4.14
N CYS A 29 -1.94 -7.31 4.34
CA CYS A 29 -0.75 -6.74 3.72
C CYS A 29 0.00 -7.88 3.04
N ASP A 30 0.09 -7.83 1.71
CA ASP A 30 0.79 -8.85 0.95
C ASP A 30 2.05 -8.22 0.37
N ILE A 31 3.17 -8.87 0.57
CA ILE A 31 4.46 -8.36 0.13
C ILE A 31 5.12 -9.40 -0.76
N SER A 32 5.54 -8.96 -1.94
CA SER A 32 6.27 -9.85 -2.84
C SER A 32 7.56 -9.14 -3.21
N ASP A 33 8.34 -9.71 -4.11
CA ASP A 33 9.60 -9.08 -4.51
C ASP A 33 9.36 -7.80 -5.27
N SER A 34 8.24 -7.65 -5.92
CA SER A 34 8.00 -6.50 -6.77
C SER A 34 6.89 -5.59 -6.30
N ASN A 35 6.17 -5.95 -5.25
CA ASN A 35 5.12 -5.05 -4.79
C ASN A 35 4.73 -5.31 -3.33
N VAL A 36 4.11 -4.30 -2.74
CA VAL A 36 3.48 -4.44 -1.45
C VAL A 36 2.10 -3.80 -1.57
N ILE A 37 1.09 -4.49 -1.10
CA ILE A 37 -0.27 -3.99 -1.18
C ILE A 37 -0.97 -4.20 0.14
N ILE A 38 -1.68 -3.17 0.61
CA ILE A 38 -2.50 -3.25 1.80
C ILE A 38 -3.92 -3.03 1.34
N TYR A 39 -4.82 -3.90 1.71
CA TYR A 39 -6.18 -3.81 1.23
C TYR A 39 -7.21 -4.19 2.28
N ASP A 40 -8.43 -3.72 2.07
CA ASP A 40 -9.55 -4.01 2.92
C ASP A 40 -10.00 -5.43 2.61
N ASN A 41 -9.92 -6.29 3.61
CA ASN A 41 -10.24 -7.69 3.42
C ASN A 41 -11.63 -8.04 3.93
N SER A 42 -12.47 -7.08 4.19
CA SER A 42 -13.77 -7.32 4.74
C SER A 42 -14.76 -7.72 3.67
N LYS A 43 -14.47 -8.68 3.08
CA LYS A 43 -15.30 -9.27 2.18
C LYS A 43 -16.25 -8.72 1.37
N LYS A 44 -17.19 -9.01 1.08
CA LYS A 44 -18.22 -8.55 0.35
C LYS A 44 -17.80 -7.73 -0.80
N ASN A 45 -16.76 -7.12 -0.86
CA ASN A 45 -16.42 -6.18 -1.86
C ASN A 45 -15.50 -6.83 -2.87
N SER A 46 -15.90 -6.87 -4.11
CA SER A 46 -15.07 -7.46 -5.12
C SER A 46 -13.98 -6.50 -5.59
N ASP A 47 -14.02 -5.25 -5.17
CA ASP A 47 -13.02 -4.26 -5.58
C ASP A 47 -12.63 -3.47 -4.33
N PRO A 48 -11.93 -4.08 -3.41
CA PRO A 48 -11.69 -3.46 -2.12
C PRO A 48 -10.74 -2.27 -2.17
N ALA A 49 -10.92 -1.37 -1.22
CA ALA A 49 -10.02 -0.23 -1.07
C ALA A 49 -8.62 -0.77 -0.84
N CYS A 50 -7.64 -0.10 -1.38
CA CYS A 50 -6.26 -0.57 -1.25
C CYS A 50 -5.25 0.52 -1.48
N VAL A 51 -4.02 0.24 -1.08
CA VAL A 51 -2.89 1.07 -1.42
C VAL A 51 -1.79 0.11 -1.83
N GLU A 52 -1.08 0.44 -2.89
CA GLU A 52 -0.05 -0.45 -3.42
C GLU A 52 1.17 0.33 -3.85
N LEU A 53 2.35 -0.23 -3.59
CA LEU A 53 3.60 0.28 -4.11
C LEU A 53 4.19 -0.84 -4.94
N ARG A 54 4.51 -0.59 -6.20
CA ARG A 54 5.09 -1.62 -7.03
C ARG A 54 6.19 -1.09 -7.92
N VAL A 55 7.08 -1.99 -8.29
CA VAL A 55 8.17 -1.68 -9.17
C VAL A 55 7.65 -1.83 -10.60
N LYS A 56 7.92 -0.84 -11.44
CA LYS A 56 7.49 -0.90 -12.79
C LYS A 56 8.64 -0.44 -13.66
N GLY A 57 9.46 -1.37 -14.15
CA GLY A 57 10.65 -1.03 -14.91
C GLY A 57 11.62 -0.33 -13.99
N GLN A 58 11.98 0.89 -14.32
CA GLN A 58 12.89 1.66 -13.52
C GLN A 58 12.17 2.65 -12.63
N LEU A 59 10.86 2.55 -12.59
CA LEU A 59 10.06 3.48 -11.79
C LEU A 59 9.33 2.74 -10.70
N TYR A 60 8.82 3.49 -9.75
CA TYR A 60 7.95 2.95 -8.72
C TYR A 60 6.59 3.61 -8.91
N GLU A 61 5.53 2.81 -8.77
CA GLU A 61 4.19 3.30 -8.92
C GLU A 61 3.48 3.12 -7.58
N VAL A 62 2.87 4.17 -7.08
CA VAL A 62 2.13 4.11 -5.82
C VAL A 62 0.69 4.40 -6.13
N TYR A 63 -0.20 3.50 -5.76
CA TYR A 63 -1.60 3.55 -6.15
C TYR A 63 -2.50 3.54 -4.92
N TYR A 64 -3.58 4.29 -4.98
CA TYR A 64 -4.55 4.35 -3.91
C TYR A 64 -5.95 4.21 -4.53
N TRP A 65 -6.80 3.40 -3.90
CA TRP A 65 -8.17 3.24 -4.34
C TRP A 65 -9.02 3.19 -3.08
N ASP A 66 -10.02 4.05 -2.97
CA ASP A 66 -10.82 4.12 -1.76
C ASP A 66 -11.96 3.08 -1.75
N GLY A 67 -12.07 2.29 -2.78
CA GLY A 67 -13.08 1.25 -2.86
C GLY A 67 -14.41 1.78 -3.35
N TYR A 68 -14.46 3.01 -3.74
CA TYR A 68 -15.69 3.65 -4.06
C TYR A 68 -15.61 4.53 -5.31
N SER A 69 -14.93 5.61 -5.27
CA SER A 69 -14.89 6.48 -6.43
C SER A 69 -13.55 7.17 -6.64
N LEU A 70 -12.71 7.21 -5.63
CA LEU A 70 -11.48 7.97 -5.72
C LEU A 70 -10.27 7.09 -5.90
N ALA A 71 -9.54 7.32 -6.96
CA ALA A 71 -8.29 6.61 -7.20
C ALA A 71 -7.20 7.64 -7.43
N ASP A 72 -6.00 7.33 -6.98
CA ASP A 72 -4.88 8.22 -7.13
C ASP A 72 -3.66 7.39 -7.50
N LYS A 73 -2.77 7.93 -8.31
CA LYS A 73 -1.60 7.21 -8.73
C LYS A 73 -0.43 8.15 -8.79
N PHE A 74 0.74 7.71 -8.34
CA PHE A 74 1.93 8.51 -8.30
C PHE A 74 3.08 7.67 -8.82
N THR A 75 3.85 8.19 -9.74
CA THR A 75 4.95 7.44 -10.33
C THR A 75 6.23 8.24 -10.14
N ILE A 76 7.27 7.57 -9.69
CA ILE A 76 8.51 8.28 -9.37
C ILE A 76 9.69 7.32 -9.45
N GLU A 77 10.85 7.84 -9.78
CA GLU A 77 12.04 7.02 -9.84
C GLU A 77 12.66 6.80 -8.47
N ASN A 78 12.47 7.72 -7.57
CA ASN A 78 13.13 7.67 -6.27
C ASN A 78 12.36 6.80 -5.30
N TYR A 79 13.00 5.75 -4.83
CA TYR A 79 12.36 4.77 -3.96
C TYR A 79 11.93 5.39 -2.64
N GLU A 80 12.76 6.26 -2.06
CA GLU A 80 12.41 6.82 -0.77
C GLU A 80 11.24 7.76 -0.84
N ILE A 81 11.10 8.47 -1.95
CA ILE A 81 9.94 9.32 -2.15
C ILE A 81 8.71 8.45 -2.39
N ALA A 82 8.89 7.33 -3.09
CA ALA A 82 7.79 6.39 -3.29
C ALA A 82 7.27 5.86 -1.96
N ILE A 83 8.18 5.55 -1.02
CA ILE A 83 7.78 5.09 0.29
C ILE A 83 7.01 6.16 1.04
N LEU A 84 7.44 7.41 0.94
CA LEU A 84 6.74 8.50 1.60
C LEU A 84 5.32 8.63 1.06
N GLN A 85 5.17 8.46 -0.25
CA GLN A 85 3.85 8.55 -0.85
C GLN A 85 2.99 7.35 -0.44
N PHE A 86 3.61 6.19 -0.34
CA PHE A 86 2.91 4.98 0.12
C PHE A 86 2.41 5.19 1.56
N LYS A 87 3.23 5.81 2.40
CA LYS A 87 2.83 6.09 3.77
C LYS A 87 1.65 7.06 3.79
N LYS A 88 1.68 8.09 2.96
CA LYS A 88 0.61 9.05 2.92
C LYS A 88 -0.68 8.40 2.50
N PHE A 89 -0.62 7.57 1.46
CA PHE A 89 -1.81 6.88 0.99
C PHE A 89 -2.30 5.87 2.02
N SER A 90 -1.38 5.22 2.74
CA SER A 90 -1.74 4.26 3.77
C SER A 90 -2.48 4.93 4.91
N LYS A 91 -2.03 6.10 5.33
CA LYS A 91 -2.70 6.84 6.38
C LYS A 91 -4.09 7.25 5.92
N LYS A 92 -4.20 7.64 4.67
CA LYS A 92 -5.47 8.06 4.10
C LYS A 92 -6.44 6.89 4.10
N LEU A 93 -5.96 5.72 3.69
CA LEU A 93 -6.79 4.53 3.65
C LEU A 93 -7.23 4.14 5.06
N ALA A 94 -6.32 4.16 6.01
CA ALA A 94 -6.65 3.80 7.38
C ALA A 94 -7.71 4.74 7.94
N ARG A 95 -7.60 6.03 7.62
CA ARG A 95 -8.56 7.00 8.10
C ARG A 95 -9.94 6.74 7.51
N ILE A 96 -10.00 6.42 6.23
CA ILE A 96 -11.26 6.14 5.59
C ILE A 96 -11.90 4.88 6.13
N LEU A 97 -11.12 3.83 6.29
CA LEU A 97 -11.66 2.57 6.78
C LEU A 97 -12.12 2.68 8.23
N SER A 98 -11.49 3.52 9.01
CA SER A 98 -11.85 3.64 10.41
C SER A 98 -13.18 4.37 10.61
N ARG A 99 -13.72 4.95 9.55
CA ARG A 99 -14.99 5.63 9.67
C ARG A 99 -16.14 4.68 9.45
N TYR A 100 -15.87 3.52 8.96
CA TYR A 100 -16.92 2.53 8.70
C TYR A 100 -16.84 1.36 9.67
#